data_1437ad4d580f287e7899ed76615ad6a0
#
_entry.id   1437ad4d580f287e7899ed76615ad6a0
#
_cell.length_a   1.000
_cell.length_b   1.000
_cell.length_c   1.000
_cell.angle_alpha   90.00
_cell.angle_beta   90.00
_cell.angle_gamma   90.00
#
_symmetry.space_group_name_H-M   'P 1'
#
loop_
_entity.id
_entity.type
_entity.pdbx_description
1 polymer ?
#
loop_
_entity_poly.entity_id
_entity_poly.type
_entity_poly.pdbx_seq_one_letter_code
_entity_poly.pdbx_strand_id
1 'polypeptide(L)'
;MSEENKNFKRMKVQELKPEQLEQAAVMLKAIAHPMRIAIISYLEDGKRLTVTEIHEKLKIEQSTTSHHLGILKDKGVLSSKREGKNTYYFLKHEKLSNIVECISLCAC
;
A
#
# COMPACT_ATOMS: atom_id res chain seq x y z
N MET A 1 2.80 15.50 -19.04
CA MET A 1 3.37 15.06 -18.98
C MET A 1 4.37 14.53 -19.01
N SER A 2 4.60 14.50 -18.94
CA SER A 2 5.56 13.96 -19.35
C SER A 2 6.89 14.00 -18.75
N GLU A 3 7.23 14.95 -17.95
CA GLU A 3 8.50 15.04 -17.30
C GLU A 3 8.81 13.81 -16.47
N GLU A 4 7.86 13.36 -15.72
CA GLU A 4 8.06 12.18 -14.90
C GLU A 4 8.39 10.97 -15.74
N ASN A 5 7.96 10.96 -17.00
CA ASN A 5 8.23 9.84 -17.87
C ASN A 5 9.67 9.80 -18.32
N LYS A 6 10.37 10.91 -18.23
CA LYS A 6 11.77 10.93 -18.59
C LYS A 6 12.62 10.18 -17.58
N ASN A 7 12.24 10.25 -16.30
CA ASN A 7 12.99 9.64 -15.22
C ASN A 7 12.41 8.34 -14.75
N PHE A 8 11.21 8.02 -15.19
CA PHE A 8 10.51 6.82 -14.76
C PHE A 8 10.12 6.03 -15.99
N LYS A 9 10.77 4.92 -16.18
CA LYS A 9 10.53 4.09 -17.34
C LYS A 9 9.46 3.08 -17.05
N ARG A 10 8.38 3.15 -17.78
CA ARG A 10 7.28 2.21 -17.64
C ARG A 10 7.56 0.99 -18.50
N MET A 11 7.32 -0.17 -17.92
CA MET A 11 7.46 -1.42 -18.62
C MET A 11 6.09 -1.91 -19.07
N LYS A 12 6.03 -2.43 -20.28
CA LYS A 12 4.82 -3.09 -20.74
C LYS A 12 4.75 -4.46 -20.10
N VAL A 13 3.52 -4.98 -19.98
CA VAL A 13 3.32 -6.29 -19.37
C VAL A 13 4.19 -7.36 -20.05
N GLN A 14 4.32 -7.28 -21.37
CA GLN A 14 5.09 -8.26 -22.11
C GLN A 14 6.58 -8.21 -21.78
N GLU A 15 7.04 -7.11 -21.22
CA GLU A 15 8.46 -6.94 -20.88
C GLU A 15 8.78 -7.39 -19.47
N LEU A 16 7.76 -7.75 -18.69
CA LEU A 16 7.98 -8.17 -17.33
C LEU A 16 8.42 -9.61 -17.26
N LYS A 17 9.35 -9.88 -16.36
CA LYS A 17 9.78 -11.24 -16.14
C LYS A 17 8.73 -11.98 -15.31
N PRO A 18 8.69 -13.34 -15.41
CA PRO A 18 7.73 -14.09 -14.61
C PRO A 18 7.80 -13.78 -13.12
N GLU A 19 8.99 -13.56 -12.59
CA GLU A 19 9.14 -13.24 -11.17
C GLU A 19 8.48 -11.93 -10.83
N GLN A 20 8.55 -10.96 -11.73
CA GLN A 20 7.92 -9.66 -11.50
C GLN A 20 6.42 -9.77 -11.56
N LEU A 21 5.89 -10.58 -12.45
CA LEU A 21 4.45 -10.82 -12.55
C LEU A 21 3.95 -11.51 -11.29
N GLU A 22 4.71 -12.48 -10.78
CA GLU A 22 4.33 -13.16 -9.57
C GLU A 22 4.32 -12.21 -8.37
N GLN A 23 5.33 -11.36 -8.30
CA GLN A 23 5.38 -10.39 -7.21
C GLN A 23 4.22 -9.43 -7.27
N ALA A 24 3.86 -8.97 -8.46
CA ALA A 24 2.72 -8.08 -8.63
C ALA A 24 1.44 -8.76 -8.17
N ALA A 25 1.28 -10.04 -8.51
CA ALA A 25 0.11 -10.80 -8.10
C ALA A 25 0.05 -10.96 -6.58
N VAL A 26 1.20 -11.20 -5.95
CA VAL A 26 1.27 -11.31 -4.49
C VAL A 26 0.82 -10.01 -3.84
N MET A 27 1.28 -8.88 -4.36
CA MET A 27 0.91 -7.59 -3.80
C MET A 27 -0.58 -7.31 -4.00
N LEU A 28 -1.11 -7.61 -5.17
CA LEU A 28 -2.53 -7.39 -5.44
C LEU A 28 -3.40 -8.24 -4.53
N LYS A 29 -3.01 -9.49 -4.30
CA LYS A 29 -3.75 -10.36 -3.40
C LYS A 29 -3.72 -9.82 -1.98
N ALA A 30 -2.58 -9.28 -1.56
CA ALA A 30 -2.47 -8.72 -0.22
C ALA A 30 -3.38 -7.51 -0.06
N ILE A 31 -3.56 -6.73 -1.11
CA ILE A 31 -4.39 -5.53 -1.08
C ILE A 31 -5.89 -5.87 -1.15
N ALA A 32 -6.24 -7.02 -1.74
CA ALA A 32 -7.62 -7.36 -2.05
C ALA A 32 -8.42 -7.73 -0.79
N HIS A 33 -8.67 -6.73 0.05
CA HIS A 33 -9.45 -6.85 1.27
C HIS A 33 -9.92 -5.44 1.64
N PRO A 34 -11.22 -5.25 1.95
CA PRO A 34 -11.74 -3.90 2.19
C PRO A 34 -10.94 -3.11 3.21
N MET A 35 -10.58 -3.72 4.33
CA MET A 35 -9.85 -3.00 5.36
C MET A 35 -8.44 -2.64 4.91
N ARG A 36 -7.82 -3.48 4.10
CA ARG A 36 -6.47 -3.18 3.61
C ARG A 36 -6.48 -2.08 2.56
N ILE A 37 -7.51 -2.05 1.74
CA ILE A 37 -7.69 -0.95 0.80
C ILE A 37 -7.86 0.36 1.57
N ALA A 38 -8.65 0.32 2.64
CA ALA A 38 -8.84 1.50 3.48
C ALA A 38 -7.53 1.96 4.11
N ILE A 39 -6.71 1.03 4.58
CA ILE A 39 -5.42 1.37 5.16
C ILE A 39 -4.57 2.12 4.14
N ILE A 40 -4.51 1.61 2.92
CA ILE A 40 -3.70 2.24 1.89
C ILE A 40 -4.21 3.65 1.60
N SER A 41 -5.52 3.85 1.59
CA SER A 41 -6.07 5.17 1.31
C SER A 41 -5.70 6.17 2.41
N TYR A 42 -5.60 5.73 3.66
CA TYR A 42 -5.19 6.61 4.74
C TYR A 42 -3.72 6.98 4.68
N LEU A 43 -2.93 6.24 3.91
CA LEU A 43 -1.50 6.48 3.81
C LEU A 43 -1.11 7.20 2.52
N GLU A 44 -2.08 7.77 1.82
CA GLU A 44 -1.80 8.55 0.63
C GLU A 44 -1.03 9.82 0.97
N ASP A 45 -0.36 10.36 -0.04
CA ASP A 45 0.35 11.63 0.08
C ASP A 45 1.48 11.58 1.09
N GLY A 46 2.14 10.42 1.18
CA GLY A 46 3.30 10.28 2.04
C GLY A 46 3.00 10.25 3.51
N LYS A 47 1.76 10.03 3.88
CA LYS A 47 1.40 9.98 5.30
C LYS A 47 2.00 8.77 5.98
N ARG A 48 2.33 8.97 7.23
CA ARG A 48 2.93 7.94 8.08
C ARG A 48 2.12 7.87 9.36
N LEU A 49 1.58 6.70 9.65
CA LEU A 49 0.68 6.54 10.78
C LEU A 49 1.11 5.35 11.62
N THR A 50 0.83 5.46 12.92
CA THR A 50 1.05 4.35 13.86
C THR A 50 -0.13 3.39 13.82
N VAL A 51 0.06 2.20 14.40
CA VAL A 51 -1.04 1.24 14.52
C VAL A 51 -2.22 1.87 15.26
N THR A 52 -1.94 2.60 16.32
CA THR A 52 -2.99 3.24 17.11
C THR A 52 -3.81 4.19 16.25
N GLU A 53 -3.13 5.04 15.48
CA GLU A 53 -3.83 5.98 14.63
C GLU A 53 -4.67 5.28 13.56
N ILE A 54 -4.12 4.21 13.00
CA ILE A 54 -4.81 3.50 11.93
C ILE A 54 -6.04 2.78 12.46
N HIS A 55 -5.90 2.05 13.59
CA HIS A 55 -7.06 1.31 14.08
C HIS A 55 -8.16 2.24 14.55
N GLU A 56 -7.81 3.41 15.05
CA GLU A 56 -8.83 4.39 15.43
C GLU A 56 -9.56 4.94 14.21
N LYS A 57 -8.84 5.17 13.12
CA LYS A 57 -9.49 5.63 11.90
C LYS A 57 -10.39 4.56 11.29
N LEU A 58 -9.96 3.31 11.35
CA LEU A 58 -10.73 2.20 10.79
C LEU A 58 -11.86 1.76 11.71
N LYS A 59 -11.78 2.12 12.99
CA LYS A 59 -12.76 1.71 14.01
C LYS A 59 -12.84 0.19 14.14
N ILE A 60 -11.70 -0.45 14.10
CA ILE A 60 -11.58 -1.88 14.34
C ILE A 60 -10.54 -2.10 15.42
N GLU A 61 -10.44 -3.33 15.91
CA GLU A 61 -9.53 -3.65 17.00
C GLU A 61 -8.08 -3.46 16.57
N GLN A 62 -7.25 -3.11 17.54
CA GLN A 62 -5.83 -2.90 17.29
C GLN A 62 -5.15 -4.18 16.81
N SER A 63 -5.52 -5.31 17.41
CA SER A 63 -4.90 -6.59 17.03
C SER A 63 -5.22 -6.94 15.58
N THR A 64 -6.45 -6.70 15.15
CA THR A 64 -6.84 -6.96 13.77
C THR A 64 -6.08 -6.03 12.82
N THR A 65 -5.96 -4.77 13.21
CA THR A 65 -5.21 -3.81 12.41
C THR A 65 -3.75 -4.23 12.28
N SER A 66 -3.14 -4.65 13.40
CA SER A 66 -1.76 -5.12 13.37
C SER A 66 -1.58 -6.29 12.42
N HIS A 67 -2.56 -7.20 12.40
CA HIS A 67 -2.50 -8.34 11.52
C HIS A 67 -2.50 -7.90 10.05
N HIS A 68 -3.40 -6.98 9.69
CA HIS A 68 -3.44 -6.45 8.33
C HIS A 68 -2.14 -5.74 7.96
N LEU A 69 -1.62 -4.93 8.87
CA LEU A 69 -0.38 -4.20 8.61
C LEU A 69 0.79 -5.14 8.43
N GLY A 70 0.84 -6.21 9.22
CA GLY A 70 1.89 -7.21 9.10
C GLY A 70 1.89 -7.89 7.75
N ILE A 71 0.71 -8.26 7.26
CA ILE A 71 0.61 -8.90 5.96
C ILE A 71 1.01 -7.93 4.84
N LEU A 72 0.50 -6.70 4.91
CA LEU A 72 0.83 -5.71 3.87
C LEU A 72 2.33 -5.42 3.84
N LYS A 73 2.95 -5.35 5.01
CA LYS A 73 4.39 -5.13 5.07
C LYS A 73 5.15 -6.33 4.53
N ASP A 74 4.74 -7.53 4.91
CA ASP A 74 5.40 -8.75 4.48
C ASP A 74 5.35 -8.92 2.96
N LYS A 75 4.26 -8.48 2.34
CA LYS A 75 4.09 -8.65 0.90
C LYS A 75 4.58 -7.46 0.09
N GLY A 76 5.25 -6.52 0.73
CA GLY A 76 5.91 -5.43 0.02
C GLY A 76 5.04 -4.23 -0.30
N VAL A 77 3.85 -4.16 0.28
CA VAL A 77 2.95 -3.02 0.06
C VAL A 77 3.32 -1.87 0.99
N LEU A 78 3.61 -2.18 2.24
CA LEU A 78 3.96 -1.17 3.24
C LEU A 78 5.39 -1.32 3.71
N SER A 79 5.92 -0.22 4.23
CA SER A 79 7.15 -0.21 5.00
C SER A 79 6.84 0.35 6.38
N SER A 80 7.78 0.17 7.29
CA SER A 80 7.62 0.75 8.61
C SER A 80 8.96 1.25 9.10
N LYS A 81 8.88 2.21 10.01
CA LYS A 81 10.09 2.77 10.63
C LYS A 81 9.79 3.05 12.07
N ARG A 82 10.68 2.59 12.94
CA ARG A 82 10.53 2.83 14.36
C ARG A 82 11.19 4.15 14.73
N GLU A 83 10.45 4.98 15.43
CA GLU A 83 10.97 6.25 15.92
C GLU A 83 10.54 6.37 17.37
N GLY A 84 11.51 6.21 18.28
CA GLY A 84 11.23 6.20 19.70
C GLY A 84 10.37 5.01 20.08
N LYS A 85 9.25 5.26 20.71
CA LYS A 85 8.33 4.21 21.12
C LYS A 85 7.36 3.80 20.04
N ASN A 86 7.30 4.56 18.96
CA ASN A 86 6.30 4.37 17.94
C ASN A 86 6.88 3.74 16.69
N THR A 87 6.05 2.93 16.04
CA THR A 87 6.36 2.41 14.70
C THR A 87 5.38 3.03 13.74
N TYR A 88 5.92 3.68 12.73
CA TYR A 88 5.12 4.36 11.71
C TYR A 88 5.08 3.51 10.45
N TYR A 89 3.88 3.35 9.90
CA TYR A 89 3.68 2.62 8.65
C TYR A 89 3.40 3.59 7.52
N PHE A 90 3.89 3.26 6.34
CA PHE A 90 3.71 4.11 5.17
C PHE A 90 3.82 3.24 3.92
N LEU A 91 3.35 3.78 2.80
CA LEU A 91 3.42 3.05 1.53
C LEU A 91 4.87 2.88 1.11
N LYS A 92 5.24 1.66 0.78
CA LYS A 92 6.59 1.39 0.32
C LYS A 92 6.85 2.08 -1.02
N HIS A 93 5.82 2.14 -1.86
CA HIS A 93 5.88 2.83 -3.15
C HIS A 93 4.66 3.74 -3.22
N GLU A 94 4.91 5.04 -3.35
CA GLU A 94 3.81 6.00 -3.34
C GLU A 94 2.81 5.77 -4.46
N LYS A 95 3.27 5.19 -5.55
CA LYS A 95 2.37 4.91 -6.68
C LYS A 95 1.28 3.91 -6.34
N LEU A 96 1.42 3.19 -5.23
CA LEU A 96 0.39 2.24 -4.82
C LEU A 96 -0.93 2.92 -4.52
N SER A 97 -0.91 4.20 -4.12
CA SER A 97 -2.15 4.92 -3.88
C SER A 97 -2.96 5.09 -5.17
N ASN A 98 -2.30 5.07 -6.31
CA ASN A 98 -2.99 5.22 -7.60
C ASN A 98 -3.91 4.04 -7.87
N ILE A 99 -3.57 2.86 -7.37
CA ILE A 99 -4.41 1.68 -7.55
C ILE A 99 -5.74 1.89 -6.82
N VAL A 100 -5.67 2.39 -5.59
CA VAL A 100 -6.86 2.63 -4.80
C VAL A 100 -7.72 3.71 -5.45
N GLU A 101 -7.09 4.77 -5.91
CA GLU A 101 -7.83 5.84 -6.56
C GLU A 101 -8.54 5.34 -7.81
N CYS A 102 -7.84 4.55 -8.62
CA CYS A 102 -8.40 4.01 -9.84
C CYS A 102 -9.59 3.11 -9.54
N ILE A 103 -9.45 2.25 -8.55
CA ILE A 103 -10.53 1.33 -8.18
C ILE A 103 -11.71 2.09 -7.63
N SER A 104 -11.48 3.14 -6.86
CA SER A 104 -12.56 3.96 -6.32
C SER A 104 -13.41 4.55 -7.43
N LEU A 105 -12.79 5.04 -8.49
CA LEU A 105 -13.51 5.61 -9.60
C LEU A 105 -14.31 4.56 -10.34
N CYS A 106 -13.79 3.33 -10.43
CA CYS A 106 -14.50 2.25 -11.11
C CYS A 106 -15.65 1.71 -10.27
N ALA A 107 -15.53 1.76 -8.95
CA ALA A 107 -16.54 1.20 -8.07
C ALA A 107 -17.73 2.13 -7.83
N CYS A 108 -17.60 3.39 -8.20
CA CYS A 108 -18.71 4.36 -8.04
C CYS A 108 -19.64 4.38 -9.26
#